data_84ee33429f74fed486eaec9264912c80
#
_entry.id   84ee33429f74fed486eaec9264912c80
#
_cell.length_a   1.000
_cell.length_b   1.000
_cell.length_c   1.000
_cell.angle_alpha   90.00
_cell.angle_beta   90.00
_cell.angle_gamma   90.00
#
_symmetry.space_group_name_H-M   'P 1'
#
loop_
_entity.id
_entity.type
_entity.pdbx_description
1 polymer ?
#
loop_
_entity_poly.entity_id
_entity_poly.type
_entity_poly.pdbx_seq_one_letter_code
_entity_poly.pdbx_strand_id
1 'polypeptide(L)'
;MSQPANEPASAPSLRQIPRRYVALGLIILAIVLLGALVIVRDNSGPTTISTVETFNPAPSSLVSTVASVPASVYDAVGVSSPANPVTPLGKAGSGNAPSWLASVNDGPPLPVVFFYGAEFAPYAAVERWPLIMALSRFGSFNQLGLMQSSPTTAFANLSTFTFWKVSYSSRYVTLESVERYSSLNPTGARYLSLETPDARQSAAIAGYGTSANTFSLLDVANRYVLNGAGFSPTVLAGLSQGQIAGDLTTPASPMTQAMVTTANEITAAICSVDGDRPDAVCESKGVLAADQVLKITPPH
;
A
#
# COMPACT_ATOMS: atom_id res chain seq x y z
N MET A 1 -10.64 92.39 43.45
CA MET A 1 -11.54 91.27 43.17
C MET A 1 -10.75 90.19 42.50
N SER A 2 -10.25 89.21 43.24
CA SER A 2 -9.41 88.12 42.75
C SER A 2 -10.18 86.86 42.88
N GLN A 3 -10.37 86.17 41.76
CA GLN A 3 -11.01 84.85 41.68
C GLN A 3 -9.98 83.77 42.06
N PRO A 4 -10.36 82.74 42.82
CA PRO A 4 -9.45 81.64 43.10
C PRO A 4 -9.40 80.64 42.01
N ALA A 5 -8.23 80.09 41.75
CA ALA A 5 -7.94 79.07 40.76
C ALA A 5 -8.57 77.70 41.14
N ASN A 6 -9.14 77.02 40.11
CA ASN A 6 -9.67 75.71 40.26
C ASN A 6 -8.53 74.66 40.26
N GLU A 7 -8.46 73.86 41.30
CA GLU A 7 -7.55 72.72 41.44
C GLU A 7 -8.13 71.53 40.68
N PRO A 8 -7.29 70.79 39.91
CA PRO A 8 -7.79 69.60 39.21
C PRO A 8 -7.93 68.39 40.14
N ALA A 9 -9.07 67.71 40.08
CA ALA A 9 -9.40 66.50 40.81
C ALA A 9 -8.39 65.39 40.56
N SER A 10 -7.82 64.81 41.60
CA SER A 10 -6.88 63.70 41.57
C SER A 10 -7.59 62.41 41.11
N ALA A 11 -7.03 61.75 40.08
CA ALA A 11 -7.47 60.48 39.65
C ALA A 11 -7.32 59.37 40.72
N PRO A 12 -8.23 58.38 40.79
CA PRO A 12 -8.12 57.33 41.81
C PRO A 12 -6.89 56.44 41.54
N SER A 13 -6.05 56.27 42.55
CA SER A 13 -4.87 55.41 42.53
C SER A 13 -5.32 53.92 42.38
N LEU A 14 -4.91 53.25 41.30
CA LEU A 14 -5.04 51.80 41.16
C LEU A 14 -4.31 51.13 42.32
N ARG A 15 -5.07 50.49 43.23
CA ARG A 15 -4.52 49.67 44.31
C ARG A 15 -3.67 48.56 43.68
N GLN A 16 -2.37 48.59 43.89
CA GLN A 16 -1.45 47.54 43.46
C GLN A 16 -1.78 46.26 44.21
N ILE A 17 -2.22 45.23 43.43
CA ILE A 17 -2.49 43.91 43.99
C ILE A 17 -1.13 43.31 44.42
N PRO A 18 -0.99 42.90 45.71
CA PRO A 18 0.27 42.30 46.18
C PRO A 18 0.66 41.09 45.37
N ARG A 19 1.90 40.99 44.95
CA ARG A 19 2.46 39.92 44.10
C ARG A 19 2.07 38.50 44.53
N ARG A 20 1.85 38.28 45.83
CA ARG A 20 1.39 37.00 46.40
C ARG A 20 -0.01 36.58 45.89
N TYR A 21 -0.91 37.52 45.63
CA TYR A 21 -2.25 37.19 45.09
C TYR A 21 -2.24 36.98 43.60
N VAL A 22 -1.32 37.61 42.87
CA VAL A 22 -1.09 37.33 41.45
C VAL A 22 -0.54 35.92 41.26
N ALA A 23 0.44 35.51 42.07
CA ALA A 23 0.98 34.17 42.06
C ALA A 23 -0.09 33.11 42.41
N LEU A 24 -0.91 33.37 43.41
CA LEU A 24 -2.01 32.46 43.79
C LEU A 24 -3.06 32.34 42.68
N GLY A 25 -3.41 33.43 42.02
CA GLY A 25 -4.33 33.44 40.88
C GLY A 25 -3.81 32.62 39.68
N LEU A 26 -2.52 32.71 39.37
CA LEU A 26 -1.89 31.93 38.30
C LEU A 26 -1.85 30.42 38.62
N ILE A 27 -1.62 30.06 39.90
CA ILE A 27 -1.64 28.66 40.34
C ILE A 27 -3.07 28.08 40.21
N ILE A 28 -4.08 28.84 40.66
CA ILE A 28 -5.49 28.42 40.56
C ILE A 28 -5.89 28.25 39.06
N LEU A 29 -5.49 29.20 38.20
CA LEU A 29 -5.74 29.14 36.77
C LEU A 29 -5.09 27.91 36.14
N ALA A 30 -3.84 27.59 36.52
CA ALA A 30 -3.14 26.39 36.02
C ALA A 30 -3.82 25.09 36.47
N ILE A 31 -4.31 25.04 37.72
CA ILE A 31 -5.06 23.88 38.25
C ILE A 31 -6.40 23.72 37.52
N VAL A 32 -7.12 24.81 37.24
CA VAL A 32 -8.37 24.77 36.49
C VAL A 32 -8.16 24.34 35.04
N LEU A 33 -7.07 24.83 34.39
CA LEU A 33 -6.71 24.42 33.04
C LEU A 33 -6.28 22.95 32.98
N LEU A 34 -5.52 22.46 33.94
CA LEU A 34 -5.15 21.07 34.07
C LEU A 34 -6.37 20.18 34.35
N GLY A 35 -7.26 20.60 35.25
CA GLY A 35 -8.50 19.93 35.55
C GLY A 35 -9.43 19.86 34.31
N ALA A 36 -9.55 20.92 33.52
CA ALA A 36 -10.31 20.97 32.29
C ALA A 36 -9.69 20.03 31.23
N LEU A 37 -8.35 19.97 31.14
CA LEU A 37 -7.66 19.06 30.22
C LEU A 37 -7.91 17.59 30.58
N VAL A 38 -7.92 17.25 31.87
CA VAL A 38 -8.24 15.89 32.35
C VAL A 38 -9.70 15.56 32.08
N ILE A 39 -10.63 16.46 32.33
CA ILE A 39 -12.08 16.24 32.08
C ILE A 39 -12.36 16.08 30.59
N VAL A 40 -11.68 16.85 29.71
CA VAL A 40 -11.81 16.67 28.25
C VAL A 40 -11.23 15.33 27.80
N ARG A 41 -10.21 14.83 28.49
CA ARG A 41 -9.59 13.53 28.15
C ARG A 41 -10.44 12.35 28.66
N ASP A 42 -11.11 12.49 29.81
CA ASP A 42 -11.99 11.45 30.38
C ASP A 42 -13.38 11.42 29.76
N ASN A 43 -13.82 12.47 29.07
CA ASN A 43 -15.08 12.50 28.32
C ASN A 43 -14.97 11.92 26.90
N SER A 44 -13.81 11.44 26.49
CA SER A 44 -13.71 10.47 25.42
C SER A 44 -14.34 9.20 25.97
N GLY A 45 -15.62 8.98 25.70
CA GLY A 45 -16.28 7.71 26.01
C GLY A 45 -15.45 6.53 25.54
N PRO A 46 -15.64 5.31 26.04
CA PRO A 46 -14.84 4.16 25.64
C PRO A 46 -14.85 4.10 24.12
N THR A 47 -13.69 4.36 23.52
CA THR A 47 -13.50 4.17 22.09
C THR A 47 -13.79 2.69 21.89
N THR A 48 -14.94 2.35 21.37
CA THR A 48 -15.28 0.98 20.97
C THR A 48 -14.26 0.63 19.91
N ILE A 49 -13.20 -0.06 20.32
CA ILE A 49 -12.19 -0.58 19.40
C ILE A 49 -12.97 -1.56 18.53
N SER A 50 -13.17 -1.22 17.27
CA SER A 50 -13.78 -2.12 16.31
C SER A 50 -12.91 -3.36 16.23
N THR A 51 -13.45 -4.50 16.64
CA THR A 51 -12.81 -5.81 16.51
C THR A 51 -13.10 -6.43 15.15
N VAL A 52 -13.78 -5.69 14.27
CA VAL A 52 -14.16 -6.10 12.92
C VAL A 52 -13.45 -5.18 11.93
N GLU A 53 -12.70 -5.77 11.02
CA GLU A 53 -12.13 -5.03 9.88
C GLU A 53 -13.24 -4.56 8.96
N THR A 54 -13.15 -3.32 8.50
CA THR A 54 -14.14 -2.72 7.59
C THR A 54 -13.52 -2.57 6.22
N PHE A 55 -14.14 -3.18 5.22
CA PHE A 55 -13.72 -2.99 3.83
C PHE A 55 -14.01 -1.56 3.39
N ASN A 56 -12.97 -0.86 2.96
CA ASN A 56 -13.04 0.50 2.43
C ASN A 56 -12.83 0.46 0.90
N PRO A 57 -13.88 0.58 0.08
CA PRO A 57 -13.74 0.46 -1.36
C PRO A 57 -12.89 1.59 -1.94
N ALA A 58 -11.99 1.25 -2.86
CA ALA A 58 -11.20 2.23 -3.59
C ALA A 58 -12.09 3.05 -4.54
N PRO A 59 -11.94 4.39 -4.62
CA PRO A 59 -12.63 5.20 -5.60
C PRO A 59 -12.32 4.71 -7.02
N SER A 60 -13.35 4.58 -7.85
CA SER A 60 -13.18 4.12 -9.23
C SER A 60 -12.22 4.99 -10.05
N SER A 61 -12.20 6.30 -9.79
CA SER A 61 -11.24 7.22 -10.41
C SER A 61 -9.79 6.88 -10.09
N LEU A 62 -9.49 6.50 -8.84
CA LEU A 62 -8.13 6.11 -8.44
C LEU A 62 -7.74 4.78 -9.11
N VAL A 63 -8.64 3.79 -9.08
CA VAL A 63 -8.41 2.49 -9.75
C VAL A 63 -8.18 2.71 -11.25
N SER A 64 -9.00 3.54 -11.89
CA SER A 64 -8.86 3.89 -13.30
C SER A 64 -7.52 4.56 -13.60
N THR A 65 -7.06 5.50 -12.75
CA THR A 65 -5.77 6.17 -12.93
C THR A 65 -4.62 5.17 -12.94
N VAL A 66 -4.61 4.22 -11.99
CA VAL A 66 -3.56 3.19 -11.90
C VAL A 66 -3.66 2.18 -13.07
N ALA A 67 -4.89 1.80 -13.44
CA ALA A 67 -5.13 0.83 -14.51
C ALA A 67 -4.86 1.40 -15.91
N SER A 68 -4.90 2.73 -16.08
CA SER A 68 -4.74 3.40 -17.39
C SER A 68 -3.38 4.09 -17.57
N VAL A 69 -2.36 3.69 -16.83
CA VAL A 69 -0.99 4.15 -17.07
C VAL A 69 -0.63 3.87 -18.53
N PRO A 70 -0.23 4.89 -19.31
CA PRO A 70 0.00 4.73 -20.75
C PRO A 70 1.09 3.70 -21.07
N ALA A 71 0.91 2.93 -22.14
CA ALA A 71 1.91 1.97 -22.62
C ALA A 71 3.29 2.65 -22.86
N SER A 72 3.29 3.90 -23.31
CA SER A 72 4.51 4.69 -23.50
C SER A 72 5.32 4.91 -22.21
N VAL A 73 4.69 4.89 -21.04
CA VAL A 73 5.39 4.98 -19.74
C VAL A 73 6.11 3.68 -19.44
N TYR A 74 5.44 2.53 -19.64
CA TYR A 74 6.06 1.22 -19.48
C TYR A 74 7.26 1.04 -20.43
N ASP A 75 7.12 1.49 -21.67
CA ASP A 75 8.17 1.43 -22.68
C ASP A 75 9.34 2.39 -22.40
N ALA A 76 9.03 3.59 -21.90
CA ALA A 76 10.05 4.59 -21.60
C ALA A 76 10.90 4.21 -20.36
N VAL A 77 10.28 3.55 -19.37
CA VAL A 77 11.00 3.05 -18.19
C VAL A 77 11.72 1.75 -18.52
N GLY A 78 11.06 0.83 -19.22
CA GLY A 78 11.61 -0.52 -19.45
C GLY A 78 11.91 -1.24 -18.16
N VAL A 79 13.16 -1.69 -18.01
CA VAL A 79 13.76 -2.14 -16.76
C VAL A 79 14.88 -1.17 -16.43
N SER A 80 14.59 -0.20 -15.60
CA SER A 80 15.58 0.76 -15.13
C SER A 80 16.19 0.29 -13.82
N SER A 81 17.42 0.71 -13.55
CA SER A 81 18.06 0.56 -12.23
C SER A 81 17.94 1.91 -11.51
N PRO A 82 16.82 2.20 -10.85
CA PRO A 82 16.63 3.46 -10.16
C PRO A 82 17.59 3.56 -8.97
N ALA A 83 17.65 4.77 -8.35
CA ALA A 83 18.42 4.97 -7.11
C ALA A 83 18.01 4.00 -5.99
N ASN A 84 16.78 3.48 -6.05
CA ASN A 84 16.30 2.40 -5.18
C ASN A 84 16.39 1.07 -5.93
N PRO A 85 17.24 0.11 -5.50
CA PRO A 85 17.37 -1.16 -6.17
C PRO A 85 16.03 -1.91 -6.26
N VAL A 86 15.75 -2.44 -7.44
CA VAL A 86 14.63 -3.34 -7.67
C VAL A 86 15.11 -4.77 -7.50
N THR A 87 14.35 -5.58 -6.76
CA THR A 87 14.56 -7.02 -6.65
C THR A 87 13.77 -7.70 -7.77
N PRO A 88 14.42 -8.27 -8.78
CA PRO A 88 13.71 -8.91 -9.89
C PRO A 88 13.00 -10.18 -9.43
N LEU A 89 11.94 -10.56 -10.17
CA LEU A 89 11.31 -11.86 -9.99
C LEU A 89 12.33 -12.99 -10.25
N GLY A 90 12.37 -13.96 -9.34
CA GLY A 90 13.18 -15.17 -9.50
C GLY A 90 12.40 -16.27 -10.21
N LYS A 91 13.12 -17.22 -10.84
CA LYS A 91 12.49 -18.45 -11.31
C LYS A 91 12.04 -19.30 -10.12
N ALA A 92 10.82 -19.83 -10.17
CA ALA A 92 10.29 -20.68 -9.12
C ALA A 92 10.94 -22.07 -9.14
N GLY A 93 11.61 -22.42 -8.06
CA GLY A 93 12.17 -23.75 -7.82
C GLY A 93 13.05 -24.30 -8.94
N SER A 94 13.03 -25.64 -9.12
CA SER A 94 13.79 -26.35 -10.17
C SER A 94 13.16 -26.28 -11.58
N GLY A 95 12.08 -25.55 -11.75
CA GLY A 95 11.34 -25.49 -13.02
C GLY A 95 10.49 -26.74 -13.34
N ASN A 96 10.51 -27.76 -12.48
CA ASN A 96 9.81 -29.03 -12.68
C ASN A 96 8.41 -29.07 -12.02
N ALA A 97 8.05 -28.08 -11.21
CA ALA A 97 6.71 -28.02 -10.66
C ALA A 97 5.67 -27.83 -11.79
N PRO A 98 4.52 -28.52 -11.75
CA PRO A 98 3.47 -28.29 -12.72
C PRO A 98 3.01 -26.82 -12.64
N SER A 99 2.62 -26.25 -13.79
CA SER A 99 2.07 -24.90 -13.83
C SER A 99 0.83 -24.81 -12.95
N TRP A 100 0.71 -23.73 -12.21
CA TRP A 100 -0.48 -23.46 -11.44
C TRP A 100 -1.57 -22.90 -12.36
N LEU A 101 -2.57 -23.71 -12.63
CA LEU A 101 -3.70 -23.40 -13.49
C LEU A 101 -5.00 -23.44 -12.69
N ALA A 102 -5.87 -22.48 -12.92
CA ALA A 102 -7.23 -22.45 -12.41
C ALA A 102 -8.22 -22.84 -13.50
N SER A 103 -9.17 -23.71 -13.18
CA SER A 103 -10.31 -24.01 -14.05
C SER A 103 -11.21 -22.78 -14.13
N VAL A 104 -11.62 -22.43 -15.35
CA VAL A 104 -12.60 -21.36 -15.60
C VAL A 104 -13.81 -21.97 -16.29
N ASN A 105 -14.98 -21.37 -16.06
CA ASN A 105 -16.20 -21.81 -16.71
C ASN A 105 -16.06 -21.64 -18.24
N ASP A 106 -16.44 -22.64 -18.99
CA ASP A 106 -16.53 -22.64 -20.48
C ASP A 106 -15.22 -22.29 -21.22
N GLY A 107 -14.04 -22.47 -20.59
CA GLY A 107 -12.76 -22.18 -21.21
C GLY A 107 -11.62 -23.11 -20.78
N PRO A 108 -10.46 -23.01 -21.46
CA PRO A 108 -9.26 -23.70 -21.01
C PRO A 108 -8.80 -23.12 -19.65
N PRO A 109 -8.13 -23.94 -18.84
CA PRO A 109 -7.56 -23.45 -17.57
C PRO A 109 -6.61 -22.27 -17.80
N LEU A 110 -6.69 -21.27 -16.93
CA LEU A 110 -5.85 -20.06 -16.99
C LEU A 110 -4.70 -20.14 -15.98
N PRO A 111 -3.53 -19.57 -16.31
CA PRO A 111 -2.45 -19.41 -15.34
C PRO A 111 -2.90 -18.62 -14.13
N VAL A 112 -2.45 -19.02 -12.95
CA VAL A 112 -2.76 -18.32 -11.70
C VAL A 112 -1.63 -17.35 -11.37
N VAL A 113 -1.99 -16.12 -11.10
CA VAL A 113 -1.16 -15.13 -10.39
C VAL A 113 -1.62 -15.15 -8.94
N PHE A 114 -0.76 -15.66 -8.06
CA PHE A 114 -1.07 -15.80 -6.64
C PHE A 114 -0.34 -14.75 -5.82
N PHE A 115 -1.09 -13.98 -5.05
CA PHE A 115 -0.55 -13.03 -4.07
C PHE A 115 -0.88 -13.50 -2.65
N TYR A 116 0.15 -13.59 -1.82
CA TYR A 116 0.00 -13.79 -0.38
C TYR A 116 0.57 -12.59 0.36
N GLY A 117 -0.26 -11.95 1.17
CA GLY A 117 0.13 -10.78 1.91
C GLY A 117 -0.55 -10.67 3.27
N ALA A 118 -0.21 -9.61 3.98
CA ALA A 118 -0.96 -9.11 5.11
C ALA A 118 -1.07 -7.60 5.00
N GLU A 119 -2.22 -7.07 5.37
CA GLU A 119 -2.46 -5.64 5.25
C GLU A 119 -1.51 -4.80 6.10
N PHE A 120 -1.08 -5.31 7.28
CA PHE A 120 -0.12 -4.61 8.12
C PHE A 120 1.28 -4.49 7.49
N ALA A 121 1.63 -5.38 6.56
CA ALA A 121 3.01 -5.58 6.11
C ALA A 121 3.43 -4.52 5.09
N PRO A 122 4.56 -3.81 5.31
CA PRO A 122 5.01 -2.76 4.41
C PRO A 122 5.49 -3.28 3.05
N TYR A 123 6.06 -4.47 2.98
CA TYR A 123 6.47 -5.07 1.71
C TYR A 123 5.27 -5.45 0.84
N ALA A 124 4.22 -6.02 1.44
CA ALA A 124 2.97 -6.26 0.74
C ALA A 124 2.31 -4.95 0.28
N ALA A 125 2.41 -3.89 1.09
CA ALA A 125 1.86 -2.58 0.74
C ALA A 125 2.46 -2.03 -0.56
N VAL A 126 3.77 -2.13 -0.74
CA VAL A 126 4.41 -1.61 -1.96
C VAL A 126 4.22 -2.54 -3.15
N GLU A 127 4.19 -3.86 -2.93
CA GLU A 127 4.06 -4.83 -4.02
C GLU A 127 2.68 -4.82 -4.69
N ARG A 128 1.61 -4.44 -3.97
CA ARG A 128 0.27 -4.34 -4.55
C ARG A 128 0.18 -3.34 -5.71
N TRP A 129 0.96 -2.26 -5.69
CA TRP A 129 0.94 -1.25 -6.74
C TRP A 129 1.38 -1.79 -8.11
N PRO A 130 2.60 -2.33 -8.26
CA PRO A 130 3.06 -2.87 -9.54
C PRO A 130 2.23 -4.09 -9.97
N LEU A 131 1.72 -4.89 -9.02
CA LEU A 131 0.84 -6.02 -9.35
C LEU A 131 -0.49 -5.55 -9.94
N ILE A 132 -1.13 -4.51 -9.38
CA ILE A 132 -2.34 -3.91 -9.95
C ILE A 132 -2.05 -3.35 -11.34
N MET A 133 -0.93 -2.64 -11.52
CA MET A 133 -0.52 -2.09 -12.81
C MET A 133 -0.34 -3.20 -13.86
N ALA A 134 0.36 -4.28 -13.52
CA ALA A 134 0.57 -5.40 -14.41
C ALA A 134 -0.75 -6.11 -14.78
N LEU A 135 -1.55 -6.50 -13.78
CA LEU A 135 -2.82 -7.21 -13.99
C LEU A 135 -3.83 -6.36 -14.78
N SER A 136 -3.80 -5.04 -14.63
CA SER A 136 -4.69 -4.14 -15.40
C SER A 136 -4.42 -4.17 -16.91
N ARG A 137 -3.28 -4.69 -17.34
CA ARG A 137 -2.96 -4.90 -18.76
C ARG A 137 -3.63 -6.15 -19.35
N PHE A 138 -4.06 -7.07 -18.50
CA PHE A 138 -4.68 -8.35 -18.89
C PHE A 138 -6.17 -8.43 -18.55
N GLY A 139 -6.68 -7.54 -17.71
CA GLY A 139 -8.05 -7.59 -17.23
C GLY A 139 -8.49 -6.34 -16.49
N SER A 140 -9.51 -6.48 -15.68
CA SER A 140 -10.11 -5.36 -14.94
C SER A 140 -10.39 -5.74 -13.50
N PHE A 141 -10.10 -4.82 -12.60
CA PHE A 141 -10.53 -4.89 -11.21
C PHE A 141 -11.95 -4.34 -11.09
N ASN A 142 -12.88 -5.19 -10.68
CA ASN A 142 -14.27 -4.82 -10.41
C ASN A 142 -14.43 -4.31 -8.97
N GLN A 143 -13.55 -4.78 -8.07
CA GLN A 143 -13.51 -4.37 -6.67
C GLN A 143 -12.07 -4.41 -6.15
N LEU A 144 -11.62 -3.29 -5.59
CA LEU A 144 -10.40 -3.15 -4.80
C LEU A 144 -10.72 -2.35 -3.54
N GLY A 145 -10.03 -2.64 -2.44
CA GLY A 145 -10.11 -1.83 -1.24
C GLY A 145 -8.94 -0.85 -1.11
N LEU A 146 -9.13 0.22 -0.35
CA LEU A 146 -8.08 1.15 0.08
C LEU A 146 -7.67 0.89 1.52
N MET A 147 -6.38 1.02 1.78
CA MET A 147 -5.83 0.88 3.12
C MET A 147 -4.50 1.61 3.29
N GLN A 148 -3.98 1.55 4.50
CA GLN A 148 -2.60 1.87 4.84
C GLN A 148 -1.99 0.71 5.62
N SER A 149 -0.68 0.47 5.45
CA SER A 149 0.04 -0.49 6.29
C SER A 149 0.01 -0.08 7.76
N SER A 150 0.35 -1.01 8.66
CA SER A 150 0.29 -0.73 10.10
C SER A 150 1.11 0.50 10.51
N PRO A 151 0.60 1.32 11.44
CA PRO A 151 1.35 2.45 12.01
C PRO A 151 2.52 2.03 12.91
N THR A 152 2.61 0.74 13.26
CA THR A 152 3.59 0.23 14.23
C THR A 152 4.75 -0.54 13.59
N THR A 153 4.77 -0.65 12.27
CA THR A 153 5.88 -1.29 11.54
C THR A 153 6.99 -0.29 11.20
N ALA A 154 8.16 -0.80 10.78
CA ALA A 154 9.33 0.03 10.44
C ALA A 154 9.03 1.05 9.33
N PHE A 155 8.11 0.74 8.41
CA PHE A 155 7.62 1.64 7.37
C PHE A 155 6.12 1.84 7.60
N ALA A 156 5.80 2.77 8.51
CA ALA A 156 4.44 2.98 8.99
C ALA A 156 3.55 3.69 7.96
N ASN A 157 2.26 3.35 7.97
CA ASN A 157 1.21 4.07 7.25
C ASN A 157 1.45 4.22 5.73
N LEU A 158 2.03 3.21 5.09
CA LEU A 158 2.18 3.23 3.63
C LEU A 158 0.81 3.15 2.96
N SER A 159 0.50 4.14 2.14
CA SER A 159 -0.74 4.20 1.37
C SER A 159 -0.75 3.15 0.27
N THR A 160 -1.78 2.29 0.26
CA THR A 160 -1.87 1.18 -0.69
C THR A 160 -3.32 0.74 -0.90
N PHE A 161 -3.50 -0.32 -1.67
CA PHE A 161 -4.73 -1.07 -1.84
C PHE A 161 -4.74 -2.30 -0.93
N THR A 162 -5.90 -2.98 -0.84
CA THR A 162 -6.00 -4.34 -0.30
C THR A 162 -6.65 -5.26 -1.31
N PHE A 163 -6.20 -6.51 -1.35
CA PHE A 163 -6.83 -7.59 -2.10
C PHE A 163 -7.85 -8.35 -1.26
N TRP A 164 -8.06 -7.99 -0.02
CA TRP A 164 -9.17 -8.52 0.75
C TRP A 164 -10.50 -8.21 0.05
N LYS A 165 -11.27 -9.25 -0.25
CA LYS A 165 -12.50 -9.15 -1.05
C LYS A 165 -12.28 -8.58 -2.46
N VAL A 166 -11.10 -8.76 -3.04
CA VAL A 166 -10.83 -8.33 -4.41
C VAL A 166 -11.75 -9.04 -5.40
N SER A 167 -12.14 -8.33 -6.46
CA SER A 167 -12.79 -8.92 -7.62
C SER A 167 -12.05 -8.49 -8.88
N TYR A 168 -11.56 -9.46 -9.64
CA TYR A 168 -10.80 -9.28 -10.87
C TYR A 168 -11.33 -10.19 -11.96
N SER A 169 -11.37 -9.70 -13.18
CA SER A 169 -11.83 -10.45 -14.36
C SER A 169 -10.81 -10.33 -15.49
N SER A 170 -10.41 -11.47 -16.05
CA SER A 170 -9.52 -11.55 -17.19
C SER A 170 -9.84 -12.81 -18.02
N ARG A 171 -9.45 -12.79 -19.29
CA ARG A 171 -9.46 -13.96 -20.18
C ARG A 171 -8.08 -14.62 -20.32
N TYR A 172 -7.07 -14.07 -19.66
CA TYR A 172 -5.66 -14.46 -19.80
C TYR A 172 -5.12 -15.12 -18.55
N VAL A 173 -5.47 -14.59 -17.38
CA VAL A 173 -4.97 -15.06 -16.07
C VAL A 173 -6.06 -15.05 -15.02
N THR A 174 -5.89 -15.83 -13.97
CA THR A 174 -6.70 -15.78 -12.76
C THR A 174 -5.88 -15.14 -11.63
N LEU A 175 -6.44 -14.15 -10.93
CA LEU A 175 -5.87 -13.67 -9.68
C LEU A 175 -6.42 -14.49 -8.52
N GLU A 176 -5.54 -15.12 -7.78
CA GLU A 176 -5.83 -15.64 -6.44
C GLU A 176 -5.07 -14.80 -5.41
N SER A 177 -5.72 -14.42 -4.32
CA SER A 177 -5.08 -13.63 -3.27
C SER A 177 -5.46 -14.13 -1.89
N VAL A 178 -4.56 -13.94 -0.94
CA VAL A 178 -4.79 -14.15 0.48
C VAL A 178 -4.23 -12.96 1.25
N GLU A 179 -5.11 -12.16 1.81
CA GLU A 179 -4.75 -11.15 2.81
C GLU A 179 -4.88 -11.78 4.19
N ARG A 180 -3.77 -12.25 4.72
CA ARG A 180 -3.77 -13.10 5.92
C ARG A 180 -4.26 -12.38 7.18
N TYR A 181 -3.88 -11.11 7.34
CA TYR A 181 -4.16 -10.31 8.53
C TYR A 181 -4.46 -8.86 8.17
N SER A 182 -5.24 -8.20 9.04
CA SER A 182 -5.60 -6.78 8.93
C SER A 182 -4.41 -5.84 9.10
N SER A 183 -4.62 -4.57 8.75
CA SER A 183 -3.65 -3.50 9.00
C SER A 183 -3.67 -3.01 10.45
N LEU A 184 -4.80 -3.15 11.13
CA LEU A 184 -5.01 -2.70 12.50
C LEU A 184 -4.73 -3.80 13.52
N ASN A 185 -4.16 -3.39 14.64
CA ASN A 185 -3.99 -4.21 15.83
C ASN A 185 -4.80 -3.59 16.98
N PRO A 186 -6.12 -3.84 17.02
CA PRO A 186 -7.02 -3.09 17.89
C PRO A 186 -6.76 -3.33 19.39
N THR A 187 -6.15 -4.45 19.73
CA THR A 187 -5.84 -4.81 21.13
C THR A 187 -4.38 -4.57 21.51
N GLY A 188 -3.54 -4.18 20.55
CA GLY A 188 -2.09 -4.12 20.72
C GLY A 188 -1.41 -5.50 20.80
N ALA A 189 -2.20 -6.59 20.83
CA ALA A 189 -1.68 -7.96 21.01
C ALA A 189 -1.48 -8.70 19.68
N ARG A 190 -2.41 -8.55 18.73
CA ARG A 190 -2.36 -9.23 17.42
C ARG A 190 -3.25 -8.57 16.39
N TYR A 191 -2.90 -8.72 15.10
CA TYR A 191 -3.73 -8.35 13.97
C TYR A 191 -4.91 -9.31 13.82
N LEU A 192 -6.03 -8.83 13.26
CA LEU A 192 -7.20 -9.66 12.98
C LEU A 192 -6.89 -10.62 11.83
N SER A 193 -7.34 -11.86 11.93
CA SER A 193 -7.28 -12.80 10.81
C SER A 193 -8.36 -12.44 9.78
N LEU A 194 -7.99 -12.24 8.52
CA LEU A 194 -8.90 -11.94 7.43
C LEU A 194 -9.20 -13.18 6.60
N GLU A 195 -8.18 -13.78 6.01
CA GLU A 195 -8.30 -14.92 5.11
C GLU A 195 -7.37 -16.06 5.55
N THR A 196 -7.73 -17.27 5.20
CA THR A 196 -6.92 -18.46 5.46
C THR A 196 -6.57 -19.11 4.13
N PRO A 197 -5.28 -19.32 3.84
CA PRO A 197 -4.89 -20.00 2.62
C PRO A 197 -5.41 -21.45 2.61
N ASP A 198 -5.82 -21.91 1.46
CA ASP A 198 -6.16 -23.32 1.23
C ASP A 198 -4.90 -24.23 1.22
N ALA A 199 -5.07 -25.53 1.01
CA ALA A 199 -3.97 -26.48 1.03
C ALA A 199 -2.93 -26.23 -0.07
N ARG A 200 -3.35 -25.81 -1.27
CA ARG A 200 -2.49 -25.53 -2.42
C ARG A 200 -1.73 -24.22 -2.21
N GLN A 201 -2.42 -23.17 -1.77
CA GLN A 201 -1.85 -21.89 -1.41
C GLN A 201 -0.85 -22.04 -0.25
N SER A 202 -1.20 -22.84 0.77
CA SER A 202 -0.31 -23.14 1.89
C SER A 202 0.97 -23.87 1.45
N ALA A 203 0.85 -24.79 0.50
CA ALA A 203 2.00 -25.49 -0.06
C ALA A 203 2.93 -24.56 -0.84
N ALA A 204 2.38 -23.63 -1.64
CA ALA A 204 3.15 -22.60 -2.34
C ALA A 204 3.87 -21.69 -1.35
N ILE A 205 3.18 -21.18 -0.34
CA ILE A 205 3.76 -20.33 0.72
C ILE A 205 4.93 -21.05 1.41
N ALA A 206 4.75 -22.31 1.79
CA ALA A 206 5.78 -23.11 2.44
C ALA A 206 6.97 -23.41 1.49
N GLY A 207 6.69 -23.66 0.23
CA GLY A 207 7.69 -23.99 -0.78
C GLY A 207 8.66 -22.85 -1.09
N TYR A 208 8.20 -21.60 -1.00
CA TYR A 208 9.01 -20.41 -1.28
C TYR A 208 9.63 -19.77 -0.04
N GLY A 209 9.38 -20.33 1.14
CA GLY A 209 10.06 -19.91 2.37
C GLY A 209 9.74 -18.47 2.79
N THR A 210 8.48 -18.06 2.68
CA THR A 210 8.06 -16.77 3.21
C THR A 210 8.45 -16.68 4.67
N SER A 211 9.35 -15.79 5.01
CA SER A 211 9.59 -15.50 6.41
C SER A 211 8.31 -14.90 6.99
N ALA A 212 7.93 -15.31 8.19
CA ALA A 212 6.82 -14.76 8.94
C ALA A 212 6.90 -13.22 9.09
N ASN A 213 8.02 -12.62 8.69
CA ASN A 213 8.31 -11.20 8.82
C ASN A 213 8.00 -10.37 7.58
N THR A 214 7.90 -10.97 6.39
CA THR A 214 7.67 -10.19 5.17
C THR A 214 6.21 -10.16 4.74
N PHE A 215 5.46 -11.24 4.96
CA PHE A 215 4.05 -11.36 4.54
C PHE A 215 3.81 -10.76 3.15
N SER A 216 4.69 -11.08 2.21
CA SER A 216 4.58 -10.65 0.83
C SER A 216 5.21 -11.71 -0.05
N LEU A 217 4.40 -12.36 -0.85
CA LEU A 217 4.79 -13.35 -1.85
C LEU A 217 3.94 -13.14 -3.08
N LEU A 218 4.58 -13.06 -4.22
CA LEU A 218 3.96 -13.15 -5.53
C LEU A 218 4.47 -14.41 -6.23
N ASP A 219 3.55 -15.24 -6.71
CA ASP A 219 3.83 -16.39 -7.55
C ASP A 219 3.07 -16.27 -8.88
N VAL A 220 3.78 -16.42 -9.97
CA VAL A 220 3.21 -16.46 -11.31
C VAL A 220 3.29 -17.90 -11.82
N ALA A 221 2.18 -18.62 -11.71
CA ALA A 221 1.94 -19.97 -12.23
C ALA A 221 3.00 -21.03 -11.84
N ASN A 222 3.62 -20.95 -10.67
CA ASN A 222 4.77 -21.76 -10.25
C ASN A 222 5.99 -21.64 -11.21
N ARG A 223 6.13 -20.53 -11.92
CA ARG A 223 7.25 -20.28 -12.83
C ARG A 223 8.14 -19.15 -12.35
N TYR A 224 7.54 -18.10 -11.82
CA TYR A 224 8.27 -16.96 -11.29
C TYR A 224 7.75 -16.60 -9.91
N VAL A 225 8.65 -16.17 -9.05
CA VAL A 225 8.35 -15.82 -7.67
C VAL A 225 9.07 -14.54 -7.26
N LEU A 226 8.38 -13.71 -6.50
CA LEU A 226 8.97 -12.61 -5.74
C LEU A 226 8.61 -12.79 -4.28
N ASN A 227 9.62 -12.97 -3.44
CA ASN A 227 9.45 -13.07 -1.99
C ASN A 227 9.87 -11.74 -1.35
N GLY A 228 8.89 -10.99 -0.86
CA GLY A 228 9.07 -9.62 -0.40
C GLY A 228 8.42 -8.61 -1.35
N ALA A 229 9.16 -7.62 -1.79
CA ALA A 229 8.72 -6.61 -2.75
C ALA A 229 9.83 -6.29 -3.76
N GLY A 230 9.43 -5.85 -4.94
CA GLY A 230 10.36 -5.47 -6.01
C GLY A 230 11.25 -4.27 -5.65
N PHE A 231 10.80 -3.42 -4.72
CA PHE A 231 11.55 -2.23 -4.31
C PHE A 231 11.33 -1.88 -2.83
N SER A 232 12.15 -0.94 -2.33
CA SER A 232 12.10 -0.55 -0.91
C SER A 232 10.80 0.18 -0.55
N PRO A 233 10.18 -0.15 0.59
CA PRO A 233 9.03 0.58 1.12
C PRO A 233 9.27 2.08 1.33
N THR A 234 10.51 2.53 1.47
CA THR A 234 10.87 3.95 1.62
C THR A 234 10.41 4.81 0.44
N VAL A 235 10.25 4.20 -0.75
CA VAL A 235 9.80 4.88 -1.97
C VAL A 235 8.41 5.49 -1.83
N LEU A 236 7.54 4.88 -1.00
CA LEU A 236 6.16 5.32 -0.78
C LEU A 236 5.95 6.07 0.53
N ALA A 237 7.00 6.23 1.34
CA ALA A 237 6.88 6.81 2.68
C ALA A 237 6.32 8.24 2.63
N GLY A 238 5.26 8.49 3.38
CA GLY A 238 4.62 9.81 3.50
C GLY A 238 3.75 10.23 2.31
N LEU A 239 3.61 9.40 1.27
CA LEU A 239 2.78 9.69 0.12
C LEU A 239 1.34 9.18 0.31
N SER A 240 0.37 9.96 -0.16
CA SER A 240 -1.01 9.52 -0.27
C SER A 240 -1.22 8.70 -1.55
N GLN A 241 -2.29 7.89 -1.60
CA GLN A 241 -2.65 7.14 -2.81
C GLN A 241 -2.79 8.03 -4.05
N GLY A 242 -3.36 9.23 -3.88
CA GLY A 242 -3.52 10.18 -4.99
C GLY A 242 -2.18 10.72 -5.51
N GLN A 243 -1.22 10.99 -4.63
CA GLN A 243 0.13 11.42 -5.03
C GLN A 243 0.87 10.29 -5.76
N ILE A 244 0.81 9.08 -5.24
CA ILE A 244 1.41 7.91 -5.88
C ILE A 244 0.82 7.71 -7.29
N ALA A 245 -0.51 7.64 -7.41
CA ALA A 245 -1.18 7.43 -8.69
C ALA A 245 -0.91 8.57 -9.69
N GLY A 246 -0.87 9.82 -9.21
CA GLY A 246 -0.59 10.98 -10.06
C GLY A 246 0.81 11.00 -10.66
N ASP A 247 1.80 10.46 -9.94
CA ASP A 247 3.19 10.41 -10.39
C ASP A 247 3.46 9.28 -11.42
N LEU A 248 2.60 8.26 -11.49
CA LEU A 248 2.78 7.10 -12.38
C LEU A 248 2.88 7.44 -13.88
N THR A 249 2.52 8.65 -14.28
CA THR A 249 2.66 9.13 -15.66
C THR A 249 3.97 9.86 -15.93
N THR A 250 4.87 9.92 -14.95
CA THR A 250 6.17 10.61 -15.01
C THR A 250 7.33 9.60 -15.08
N PRO A 251 7.78 9.16 -16.28
CA PRO A 251 8.80 8.11 -16.42
C PRO A 251 10.14 8.43 -15.76
N ALA A 252 10.46 9.72 -15.57
CA ALA A 252 11.69 10.16 -14.92
C ALA A 252 11.65 10.11 -13.39
N SER A 253 10.47 9.93 -12.78
CA SER A 253 10.32 9.81 -11.34
C SER A 253 10.96 8.50 -10.83
N PRO A 254 11.82 8.54 -9.80
CA PRO A 254 12.38 7.33 -9.21
C PRO A 254 11.33 6.35 -8.68
N MET A 255 10.18 6.86 -8.20
CA MET A 255 9.06 6.03 -7.77
C MET A 255 8.42 5.31 -8.96
N THR A 256 8.11 6.04 -10.03
CA THR A 256 7.56 5.46 -11.27
C THR A 256 8.51 4.44 -11.87
N GLN A 257 9.81 4.73 -11.91
CA GLN A 257 10.82 3.79 -12.38
C GLN A 257 10.81 2.48 -11.59
N ALA A 258 10.77 2.53 -10.26
CA ALA A 258 10.72 1.35 -9.42
C ALA A 258 9.46 0.52 -9.64
N MET A 259 8.29 1.18 -9.64
CA MET A 259 6.99 0.51 -9.83
C MET A 259 6.84 -0.08 -11.23
N VAL A 260 7.17 0.68 -12.26
CA VAL A 260 7.01 0.25 -13.65
C VAL A 260 8.00 -0.85 -14.00
N THR A 261 9.24 -0.81 -13.49
CA THR A 261 10.18 -1.92 -13.65
C THR A 261 9.59 -3.23 -13.11
N THR A 262 9.12 -3.22 -11.86
CA THR A 262 8.48 -4.40 -11.26
C THR A 262 7.21 -4.82 -12.03
N ALA A 263 6.39 -3.85 -12.46
CA ALA A 263 5.18 -4.15 -13.25
C ALA A 263 5.52 -4.76 -14.63
N ASN A 264 6.58 -4.32 -15.30
CA ASN A 264 7.06 -4.93 -16.55
C ASN A 264 7.56 -6.36 -16.33
N GLU A 265 8.30 -6.61 -15.23
CA GLU A 265 8.75 -7.96 -14.89
C GLU A 265 7.58 -8.91 -14.59
N ILE A 266 6.59 -8.46 -13.81
CA ILE A 266 5.37 -9.23 -13.56
C ILE A 266 4.63 -9.50 -14.89
N THR A 267 4.52 -8.49 -15.76
CA THR A 267 3.88 -8.64 -17.06
C THR A 267 4.61 -9.64 -17.93
N ALA A 268 5.93 -9.58 -18.02
CA ALA A 268 6.76 -10.53 -18.76
C ALA A 268 6.58 -11.97 -18.25
N ALA A 269 6.57 -12.15 -16.91
CA ALA A 269 6.31 -13.43 -16.31
C ALA A 269 4.92 -13.98 -16.68
N ILE A 270 3.88 -13.12 -16.68
CA ILE A 270 2.52 -13.50 -17.11
C ILE A 270 2.53 -13.89 -18.60
N CYS A 271 3.11 -13.07 -19.47
CA CYS A 271 3.19 -13.37 -20.92
C CYS A 271 3.83 -14.74 -21.20
N SER A 272 4.88 -15.08 -20.47
CA SER A 272 5.58 -16.37 -20.65
C SER A 272 4.75 -17.60 -20.28
N VAL A 273 3.65 -17.42 -19.54
CA VAL A 273 2.80 -18.55 -19.08
C VAL A 273 1.41 -18.56 -19.68
N ASP A 274 0.96 -17.46 -20.30
CA ASP A 274 -0.35 -17.37 -20.96
C ASP A 274 -0.29 -17.52 -22.49
N GLY A 275 0.92 -17.73 -23.03
CA GLY A 275 1.17 -17.89 -24.47
C GLY A 275 1.30 -16.56 -25.20
N ASP A 276 1.97 -15.59 -24.56
CA ASP A 276 2.30 -14.26 -25.11
C ASP A 276 1.08 -13.45 -25.56
N ARG A 277 0.02 -13.46 -24.76
CA ARG A 277 -1.24 -12.77 -25.07
C ARG A 277 -1.66 -11.77 -24.01
N PRO A 278 -2.22 -10.61 -24.41
CA PRO A 278 -2.36 -10.13 -25.79
C PRO A 278 -1.03 -9.61 -26.35
N ASP A 279 -0.78 -9.83 -27.63
CA ASP A 279 0.44 -9.44 -28.35
C ASP A 279 0.81 -7.96 -28.07
N ALA A 280 -0.17 -7.06 -28.12
CA ALA A 280 0.04 -5.63 -27.88
C ALA A 280 0.65 -5.31 -26.49
N VAL A 281 0.50 -6.20 -25.51
CA VAL A 281 1.11 -6.10 -24.18
C VAL A 281 2.45 -6.83 -24.16
N CYS A 282 2.46 -8.09 -24.60
CA CYS A 282 3.62 -8.97 -24.46
C CYS A 282 4.77 -8.57 -25.40
N GLU A 283 4.49 -7.98 -26.57
CA GLU A 283 5.49 -7.49 -27.51
C GLU A 283 5.91 -6.04 -27.24
N SER A 284 5.39 -5.39 -26.17
CA SER A 284 5.76 -4.03 -25.82
C SER A 284 7.24 -3.94 -25.40
N LYS A 285 7.91 -2.82 -25.70
CA LYS A 285 9.34 -2.64 -25.42
C LYS A 285 9.69 -2.83 -23.94
N GLY A 286 8.82 -2.36 -23.05
CA GLY A 286 9.02 -2.50 -21.62
C GLY A 286 9.02 -3.97 -21.17
N VAL A 287 8.12 -4.80 -21.72
CA VAL A 287 8.04 -6.23 -21.44
C VAL A 287 9.22 -6.97 -22.03
N LEU A 288 9.57 -6.73 -23.30
CA LEU A 288 10.74 -7.34 -23.92
C LEU A 288 12.06 -7.03 -23.19
N ALA A 289 12.17 -5.83 -22.59
CA ALA A 289 13.29 -5.51 -21.73
C ALA A 289 13.30 -6.35 -20.45
N ALA A 290 12.13 -6.62 -19.86
CA ALA A 290 11.99 -7.46 -18.68
C ALA A 290 12.26 -8.94 -18.98
N ASP A 291 11.86 -9.46 -20.15
CA ASP A 291 12.19 -10.82 -20.61
C ASP A 291 13.70 -11.10 -20.57
N GLN A 292 14.50 -10.13 -20.99
CA GLN A 292 15.95 -10.25 -20.96
C GLN A 292 16.50 -10.37 -19.53
N VAL A 293 15.95 -9.61 -18.58
CA VAL A 293 16.34 -9.67 -17.16
C VAL A 293 15.94 -10.99 -16.53
N LEU A 294 14.71 -11.43 -16.78
CA LEU A 294 14.17 -12.69 -16.26
C LEU A 294 14.70 -13.92 -17.00
N LYS A 295 15.44 -13.73 -18.09
CA LYS A 295 15.95 -14.80 -18.98
C LYS A 295 14.81 -15.71 -19.45
N ILE A 296 13.72 -15.08 -19.88
CA ILE A 296 12.59 -15.75 -20.54
C ILE A 296 13.07 -16.13 -21.93
N THR A 297 12.99 -17.40 -22.24
CA THR A 297 13.29 -17.89 -23.61
C THR A 297 12.06 -17.62 -24.46
N PRO A 298 12.18 -16.91 -25.59
CA PRO A 298 11.04 -16.73 -26.49
C PRO A 298 10.40 -18.08 -26.84
N PRO A 299 9.08 -18.16 -26.99
CA PRO A 299 8.45 -19.36 -27.52
C PRO A 299 9.00 -19.64 -28.94
N HIS A 300 9.39 -20.86 -29.17
CA HIS A 300 9.88 -21.36 -30.47
C HIS A 300 8.76 -21.61 -31.43
#